data_4b33cf85707b6d5a713ffef476c01d99
#
_entry.id   4b33cf85707b6d5a713ffef476c01d99
#
_cell.length_a   1.000
_cell.length_b   1.000
_cell.length_c   1.000
_cell.angle_alpha   90.00
_cell.angle_beta   90.00
_cell.angle_gamma   90.00
#
_symmetry.space_group_name_H-M   'P 1'
#
loop_
_entity.id
_entity.type
_entity.pdbx_description
1 polymer ?
#
loop_
_entity_poly.entity_id
_entity_poly.type
_entity_poly.pdbx_seq_one_letter_code
_entity_poly.pdbx_strand_id
1 'polypeptide(L)'
;MSKNNIILIGMPGSGKSTLGVVLAKKIGYSFIDSDIVIQDTYKKTLEQLIEENGDTGFIKIENDVNCLISPEHTIIATGGSAVYGDEAMDHFKQIGTVIYLKVSEKELESRLGSLKERGVVSNGKSTVEEIFEDRKRLYEKYADITICLLYTSPSPRDRQKSR
;
A
#
# COMPACT_ATOMS: atom_id res chain seq x y z
N MET A 1 16.17 -15.13 -9.32
CA MET A 1 16.08 -14.33 -8.10
C MET A 1 15.28 -15.09 -7.05
N SER A 2 15.77 -15.12 -5.84
CA SER A 2 15.02 -15.72 -4.75
C SER A 2 13.88 -14.77 -4.31
N LYS A 3 12.69 -15.34 -4.07
CA LYS A 3 11.52 -14.61 -3.63
C LYS A 3 11.52 -14.48 -2.10
N ASN A 4 12.48 -13.75 -1.56
CA ASN A 4 12.63 -13.63 -0.12
C ASN A 4 12.12 -12.34 0.50
N ASN A 5 11.45 -11.50 -0.29
CA ASN A 5 10.82 -10.28 0.20
C ASN A 5 9.33 -10.48 0.45
N ILE A 6 8.73 -9.59 1.22
CA ILE A 6 7.29 -9.54 1.45
C ILE A 6 6.81 -8.17 1.01
N ILE A 7 5.85 -8.12 0.10
CA ILE A 7 5.28 -6.87 -0.42
C ILE A 7 3.86 -6.73 0.10
N LEU A 8 3.59 -5.64 0.81
CA LEU A 8 2.27 -5.36 1.37
C LEU A 8 1.53 -4.39 0.47
N ILE A 9 0.36 -4.79 -0.01
CA ILE A 9 -0.53 -3.97 -0.82
C ILE A 9 -1.88 -3.81 -0.12
N GLY A 10 -2.62 -2.77 -0.47
CA GLY A 10 -3.94 -2.49 0.11
C GLY A 10 -4.24 -1.01 0.14
N MET A 11 -5.43 -0.67 0.57
CA MET A 11 -5.90 0.72 0.61
C MET A 11 -5.06 1.59 1.55
N PRO A 12 -5.01 2.91 1.27
CA PRO A 12 -4.39 3.85 2.21
C PRO A 12 -5.04 3.72 3.58
N GLY A 13 -4.22 3.74 4.62
CA GLY A 13 -4.71 3.60 5.98
C GLY A 13 -5.08 2.19 6.42
N SER A 14 -4.76 1.16 5.63
CA SER A 14 -5.00 -0.24 6.01
C SER A 14 -4.01 -0.76 7.05
N GLY A 15 -2.99 0.03 7.38
CA GLY A 15 -2.00 -0.36 8.38
C GLY A 15 -0.76 -1.05 7.82
N LYS A 16 -0.53 -0.97 6.51
CA LYS A 16 0.62 -1.62 5.85
C LYS A 16 1.96 -1.25 6.48
N SER A 17 2.21 0.03 6.65
CA SER A 17 3.49 0.50 7.21
C SER A 17 3.67 0.07 8.67
N THR A 18 2.63 0.21 9.47
CA THR A 18 2.65 -0.19 10.89
C THR A 18 2.88 -1.68 11.04
N LEU A 19 2.09 -2.48 10.32
CA LEU A 19 2.23 -3.94 10.35
C LEU A 19 3.59 -4.37 9.80
N GLY A 20 4.05 -3.73 8.74
CA GLY A 20 5.32 -4.04 8.10
C GLY A 20 6.50 -3.86 9.04
N VAL A 21 6.53 -2.75 9.78
CA VAL A 21 7.60 -2.49 10.76
C VAL A 21 7.60 -3.55 11.87
N VAL A 22 6.43 -3.87 12.41
CA VAL A 22 6.30 -4.86 13.48
C VAL A 22 6.73 -6.24 12.98
N LEU A 23 6.29 -6.63 11.80
CA LEU A 23 6.64 -7.92 11.21
C LEU A 23 8.14 -8.00 10.93
N ALA A 24 8.73 -6.93 10.39
CA ALA A 24 10.16 -6.89 10.10
C ALA A 24 10.98 -7.13 11.37
N LYS A 25 10.60 -6.51 12.48
CA LYS A 25 11.25 -6.73 13.76
C LYS A 25 11.15 -8.18 14.24
N LYS A 26 10.01 -8.79 14.04
CA LYS A 26 9.76 -10.16 14.51
C LYS A 26 10.53 -11.22 13.74
N ILE A 27 10.65 -11.05 12.44
CA ILE A 27 11.31 -12.04 11.59
C ILE A 27 12.74 -11.68 11.20
N GLY A 28 13.23 -10.53 11.68
CA GLY A 28 14.60 -10.10 11.40
C GLY A 28 14.83 -9.59 9.99
N TYR A 29 13.79 -9.05 9.35
CA TYR A 29 13.86 -8.45 8.02
C TYR A 29 14.10 -6.94 8.10
N SER A 30 14.58 -6.37 7.00
CA SER A 30 14.59 -4.92 6.83
C SER A 30 13.20 -4.44 6.45
N PHE A 31 12.97 -3.12 6.51
CA PHE A 31 11.70 -2.52 6.14
C PHE A 31 11.93 -1.34 5.17
N ILE A 32 11.12 -1.29 4.11
CA ILE A 32 11.10 -0.18 3.15
C ILE A 32 9.66 0.28 3.00
N ASP A 33 9.46 1.60 3.08
CA ASP A 33 8.20 2.26 2.71
C ASP A 33 8.42 2.88 1.32
N SER A 34 7.71 2.40 0.31
CA SER A 34 7.91 2.85 -1.07
C SER A 34 7.55 4.33 -1.27
N ASP A 35 6.61 4.86 -0.50
CA ASP A 35 6.26 6.28 -0.56
C ASP A 35 7.45 7.15 -0.14
N ILE A 36 8.19 6.72 0.88
CA ILE A 36 9.40 7.41 1.32
C ILE A 36 10.49 7.32 0.25
N VAL A 37 10.63 6.19 -0.40
CA VAL A 37 11.60 6.02 -1.50
C VAL A 37 11.30 6.99 -2.64
N ILE A 38 10.02 7.14 -2.99
CA ILE A 38 9.60 8.09 -4.04
C ILE A 38 9.97 9.51 -3.63
N GLN A 39 9.62 9.91 -2.41
CA GLN A 39 9.92 11.25 -1.91
C GLN A 39 11.43 11.53 -1.86
N ASP A 40 12.20 10.56 -1.44
CA ASP A 40 13.66 10.69 -1.39
C ASP A 40 14.26 10.80 -2.79
N THR A 41 13.76 10.04 -3.75
CA THR A 41 14.23 10.05 -5.13
C THR A 41 14.04 11.41 -5.80
N TYR A 42 12.87 12.03 -5.60
CA TYR A 42 12.53 13.29 -6.26
C TYR A 42 12.74 14.51 -5.38
N LYS A 43 13.08 14.33 -4.10
CA LYS A 43 13.23 15.41 -3.12
C LYS A 43 11.98 16.29 -3.02
N LYS A 44 10.81 15.66 -3.10
CA LYS A 44 9.49 16.30 -3.04
C LYS A 44 8.53 15.41 -2.27
N THR A 45 7.48 16.01 -1.72
CA THR A 45 6.40 15.24 -1.11
C THR A 45 5.55 14.58 -2.18
N LEU A 46 4.81 13.53 -1.83
CA LEU A 46 3.88 12.90 -2.77
C LEU A 46 2.85 13.91 -3.28
N GLU A 47 2.35 14.77 -2.41
CA GLU A 47 1.40 15.83 -2.77
C GLU A 47 1.95 16.75 -3.86
N GLN A 48 3.20 17.19 -3.70
CA GLN A 48 3.87 18.03 -4.71
C GLN A 48 4.01 17.30 -6.04
N LEU A 49 4.36 16.03 -6.01
CA LEU A 49 4.50 15.22 -7.22
C LEU A 49 3.16 15.04 -7.95
N ILE A 50 2.08 14.85 -7.20
CA ILE A 50 0.74 14.73 -7.75
C ILE A 50 0.29 16.05 -8.37
N GLU A 51 0.52 17.17 -7.69
CA GLU A 51 0.18 18.50 -8.20
C GLU A 51 0.91 18.82 -9.49
N GLU A 52 2.20 18.50 -9.56
CA GLU A 52 3.03 18.80 -10.73
C GLU A 52 2.76 17.90 -11.94
N ASN A 53 2.43 16.64 -11.70
CA ASN A 53 2.35 15.61 -12.74
C ASN A 53 0.93 15.09 -12.99
N GLY A 54 -0.03 15.42 -12.12
CA GLY A 54 -1.36 14.84 -12.16
C GLY A 54 -1.37 13.40 -11.71
N ASP A 55 -2.55 12.80 -11.65
CA ASP A 55 -2.71 11.42 -11.19
C ASP A 55 -2.00 10.43 -12.12
N THR A 56 -2.18 10.58 -13.43
CA THR A 56 -1.55 9.70 -14.42
C THR A 56 -0.02 9.79 -14.37
N GLY A 57 0.51 11.01 -14.28
CA GLY A 57 1.96 11.21 -14.17
C GLY A 57 2.53 10.65 -12.88
N PHE A 58 1.81 10.79 -11.78
CA PHE A 58 2.23 10.22 -10.50
C PHE A 58 2.25 8.69 -10.54
N ILE A 59 1.24 8.06 -11.15
CA ILE A 59 1.19 6.60 -11.31
C ILE A 59 2.44 6.11 -12.05
N LYS A 60 2.85 6.84 -13.10
CA LYS A 60 4.06 6.49 -13.85
C LYS A 60 5.32 6.63 -12.99
N ILE A 61 5.44 7.71 -12.22
CA ILE A 61 6.56 7.93 -11.29
C ILE A 61 6.64 6.79 -10.28
N GLU A 62 5.51 6.45 -9.68
CA GLU A 62 5.41 5.37 -8.69
C GLU A 62 5.83 4.04 -9.31
N ASN A 63 5.35 3.72 -10.49
CA ASN A 63 5.73 2.52 -11.21
C ASN A 63 7.24 2.46 -11.46
N ASP A 64 7.81 3.53 -11.95
CA ASP A 64 9.24 3.59 -12.29
C ASP A 64 10.12 3.39 -11.04
N VAL A 65 9.77 4.06 -9.95
CA VAL A 65 10.50 3.93 -8.68
C VAL A 65 10.37 2.51 -8.12
N ASN A 66 9.15 1.97 -8.10
CA ASN A 66 8.90 0.64 -7.56
C ASN A 66 9.64 -0.45 -8.35
N CYS A 67 9.79 -0.29 -9.66
CA CYS A 67 10.56 -1.22 -10.48
C CYS A 67 12.04 -1.31 -10.08
N LEU A 68 12.56 -0.28 -9.43
CA LEU A 68 13.96 -0.22 -9.00
C LEU A 68 14.18 -0.72 -7.57
N ILE A 69 13.12 -1.00 -6.83
CA ILE A 69 13.22 -1.52 -5.47
C ILE A 69 13.48 -3.02 -5.53
N SER A 70 14.72 -3.43 -5.28
CA SER A 70 15.13 -4.83 -5.40
C SER A 70 16.02 -5.26 -4.22
N PRO A 71 15.52 -5.15 -2.99
CA PRO A 71 16.28 -5.59 -1.81
C PRO A 71 16.18 -7.10 -1.61
N GLU A 72 16.80 -7.58 -0.56
CA GLU A 72 16.65 -8.96 -0.09
C GLU A 72 16.18 -8.94 1.37
N HIS A 73 15.40 -9.95 1.75
CA HIS A 73 14.93 -10.13 3.12
C HIS A 73 14.32 -8.85 3.68
N THR A 74 13.43 -8.25 2.91
CA THR A 74 12.84 -6.96 3.23
C THR A 74 11.32 -7.03 3.13
N ILE A 75 10.65 -6.31 4.03
CA ILE A 75 9.23 -6.07 3.92
C ILE A 75 9.05 -4.70 3.26
N ILE A 76 8.32 -4.67 2.16
CA ILE A 76 8.07 -3.46 1.37
C ILE A 76 6.60 -3.09 1.54
N ALA A 77 6.33 -1.96 2.19
CA ALA A 77 4.98 -1.40 2.26
C ALA A 77 4.80 -0.43 1.09
N THR A 78 3.79 -0.67 0.28
CA THR A 78 3.53 0.13 -0.93
C THR A 78 2.46 1.18 -0.68
N GLY A 79 2.38 2.17 -1.57
CA GLY A 79 1.27 3.12 -1.59
C GLY A 79 0.00 2.46 -2.14
N GLY A 80 -1.16 3.05 -1.82
CA GLY A 80 -2.44 2.50 -2.26
C GLY A 80 -2.61 2.42 -3.78
N SER A 81 -1.95 3.31 -4.53
CA SER A 81 -2.02 3.35 -5.99
C SER A 81 -0.95 2.51 -6.70
N ALA A 82 -0.08 1.83 -5.95
CA ALA A 82 1.01 1.03 -6.53
C ALA A 82 0.51 -0.03 -7.52
N VAL A 83 -0.68 -0.56 -7.30
CA VAL A 83 -1.28 -1.61 -8.15
C VAL A 83 -1.65 -1.14 -9.56
N TYR A 84 -1.66 0.16 -9.81
CA TYR A 84 -1.84 0.67 -11.17
C TYR A 84 -0.58 0.51 -12.03
N GLY A 85 0.56 0.24 -11.44
CA GLY A 85 1.80 0.01 -12.17
C GLY A 85 2.00 -1.47 -12.47
N ASP A 86 1.59 -1.91 -13.65
CA ASP A 86 1.69 -3.32 -14.06
C ASP A 86 3.12 -3.85 -13.99
N GLU A 87 4.07 -3.08 -14.50
CA GLU A 87 5.48 -3.48 -14.52
C GLU A 87 6.04 -3.60 -13.10
N ALA A 88 5.69 -2.64 -12.23
CA ALA A 88 6.11 -2.67 -10.83
C ALA A 88 5.54 -3.89 -10.10
N MET A 89 4.26 -4.18 -10.33
CA MET A 89 3.62 -5.33 -9.69
C MET A 89 4.20 -6.66 -10.17
N ASP A 90 4.50 -6.77 -11.47
CA ASP A 90 5.18 -7.94 -12.00
C ASP A 90 6.57 -8.10 -11.39
N HIS A 91 7.29 -6.99 -11.24
CA HIS A 91 8.59 -6.97 -10.57
C HIS A 91 8.50 -7.45 -9.12
N PHE A 92 7.53 -6.93 -8.36
CA PHE A 92 7.33 -7.34 -6.98
C PHE A 92 7.01 -8.83 -6.85
N LYS A 93 6.23 -9.38 -7.77
CA LYS A 93 5.93 -10.81 -7.79
C LYS A 93 7.15 -11.66 -8.07
N GLN A 94 8.14 -11.13 -8.79
CA GLN A 94 9.39 -11.83 -9.05
C GLN A 94 10.33 -11.83 -7.85
N ILE A 95 10.32 -10.78 -7.05
CA ILE A 95 11.27 -10.63 -5.93
C ILE A 95 10.69 -11.04 -4.58
N GLY A 96 9.39 -11.29 -4.47
CA GLY A 96 8.79 -11.63 -3.18
C GLY A 96 7.38 -12.15 -3.28
N THR A 97 6.76 -12.29 -2.12
CA THR A 97 5.37 -12.68 -1.95
C THR A 97 4.52 -11.44 -1.74
N VAL A 98 3.49 -11.27 -2.54
CA VAL A 98 2.57 -10.12 -2.45
C VAL A 98 1.40 -10.46 -1.54
N ILE A 99 1.26 -9.70 -0.47
CA ILE A 99 0.20 -9.86 0.52
C ILE A 99 -0.75 -8.67 0.46
N TYR A 100 -2.02 -8.95 0.20
CA TYR A 100 -3.07 -7.95 0.22
C TYR A 100 -3.67 -7.87 1.62
N LEU A 101 -3.55 -6.69 2.25
CA LEU A 101 -4.18 -6.41 3.54
C LEU A 101 -5.56 -5.81 3.26
N LYS A 102 -6.58 -6.66 3.32
CA LYS A 102 -7.95 -6.28 3.02
C LYS A 102 -8.66 -5.83 4.30
N VAL A 103 -9.23 -4.62 4.28
CA VAL A 103 -10.09 -4.16 5.37
C VAL A 103 -11.52 -4.66 5.12
N SER A 104 -12.29 -4.86 6.19
CA SER A 104 -13.69 -5.29 6.08
C SER A 104 -14.52 -4.19 5.39
N GLU A 105 -15.64 -4.58 4.76
CA GLU A 105 -16.56 -3.62 4.13
C GLU A 105 -17.05 -2.57 5.11
N LYS A 106 -17.32 -2.97 6.34
CA LYS A 106 -17.76 -2.04 7.39
C LYS A 106 -16.70 -1.00 7.73
N GLU A 107 -15.46 -1.44 7.91
CA GLU A 107 -14.34 -0.54 8.19
C GLU A 107 -14.07 0.37 7.00
N LEU A 108 -14.29 -0.15 5.82
CA LEU A 108 -14.14 0.55 4.58
C LEU A 108 -15.10 1.72 4.45
N GLU A 109 -16.38 1.50 4.72
CA GLU A 109 -17.41 2.54 4.70
C GLU A 109 -17.05 3.67 5.65
N SER A 110 -16.53 3.36 6.84
CA SER A 110 -16.13 4.38 7.81
C SER A 110 -14.92 5.19 7.33
N ARG A 111 -14.07 4.62 6.48
CA ARG A 111 -12.87 5.27 5.95
C ARG A 111 -13.10 6.06 4.67
N LEU A 112 -14.18 5.78 3.94
CA LEU A 112 -14.46 6.45 2.67
C LEU A 112 -14.54 7.97 2.81
N GLY A 113 -15.15 8.48 3.87
CA GLY A 113 -15.20 9.91 4.15
C GLY A 113 -13.83 10.53 4.29
N SER A 114 -12.96 9.89 5.05
CA SER A 114 -11.57 10.34 5.24
C SER A 114 -10.77 10.29 3.94
N LEU A 115 -10.98 9.28 3.11
CA LEU A 115 -10.32 9.16 1.81
C LEU A 115 -10.77 10.27 0.85
N LYS A 116 -12.06 10.65 0.89
CA LYS A 116 -12.58 11.75 0.08
C LYS A 116 -11.92 13.08 0.46
N GLU A 117 -11.69 13.31 1.75
CA GLU A 117 -11.03 14.52 2.24
C GLU A 117 -9.55 14.59 1.84
N ARG A 118 -8.87 13.46 1.80
CA ARG A 118 -7.45 13.40 1.42
C ARG A 118 -7.19 13.59 -0.06
N GLY A 119 -8.18 13.32 -0.91
CA GLY A 119 -7.95 13.13 -2.32
C GLY A 119 -7.23 11.79 -2.57
N VAL A 120 -7.73 11.02 -3.49
CA VAL A 120 -7.20 9.69 -3.81
C VAL A 120 -6.79 9.68 -5.28
N VAL A 121 -5.54 9.28 -5.56
CA VAL A 121 -5.04 9.17 -6.93
C VAL A 121 -5.89 8.18 -7.70
N SER A 122 -6.43 8.63 -8.83
CA SER A 122 -7.31 7.81 -9.65
C SER A 122 -6.70 7.52 -11.02
N ASN A 123 -7.16 6.43 -11.60
CA ASN A 123 -6.82 6.07 -12.97
C ASN A 123 -8.04 6.32 -13.86
N GLY A 124 -8.45 7.60 -13.96
CA GLY A 124 -9.59 8.02 -14.77
C GLY A 124 -10.96 7.79 -14.12
N LYS A 125 -11.00 7.48 -12.83
CA LYS A 125 -12.27 7.29 -12.10
C LYS A 125 -12.74 8.59 -11.47
N SER A 126 -14.03 8.80 -11.42
CA SER A 126 -14.64 10.06 -10.97
C SER A 126 -15.08 10.06 -9.51
N THR A 127 -15.34 8.90 -8.92
CA THR A 127 -15.77 8.80 -7.53
C THR A 127 -14.82 7.93 -6.71
N VAL A 128 -14.80 8.16 -5.39
CA VAL A 128 -13.98 7.35 -4.48
C VAL A 128 -14.44 5.90 -4.49
N GLU A 129 -15.73 5.68 -4.59
CA GLU A 129 -16.34 4.34 -4.67
C GLU A 129 -15.85 3.59 -5.92
N GLU A 130 -15.81 4.26 -7.08
CA GLU A 130 -15.28 3.67 -8.32
C GLU A 130 -13.79 3.37 -8.23
N ILE A 131 -13.01 4.29 -7.66
CA ILE A 131 -11.58 4.09 -7.42
C ILE A 131 -11.37 2.87 -6.54
N PHE A 132 -12.20 2.74 -5.53
CA PHE A 132 -12.14 1.66 -4.56
C PHE A 132 -12.37 0.29 -5.20
N GLU A 133 -13.45 0.17 -5.99
CA GLU A 133 -13.77 -1.08 -6.68
C GLU A 133 -12.69 -1.44 -7.68
N ASP A 134 -12.16 -0.45 -8.39
CA ASP A 134 -11.08 -0.65 -9.36
C ASP A 134 -9.81 -1.15 -8.66
N ARG A 135 -9.43 -0.52 -7.55
CA ARG A 135 -8.25 -0.94 -6.78
C ARG A 135 -8.43 -2.32 -6.15
N LYS A 136 -9.62 -2.60 -5.60
CA LYS A 136 -9.93 -3.90 -5.01
C LYS A 136 -9.68 -5.03 -6.01
N ARG A 137 -10.17 -4.86 -7.22
CA ARG A 137 -9.97 -5.83 -8.31
C ARG A 137 -8.49 -6.04 -8.60
N LEU A 138 -7.70 -4.97 -8.61
CA LEU A 138 -6.26 -5.05 -8.85
C LEU A 138 -5.50 -5.66 -7.67
N TYR A 139 -5.87 -5.33 -6.43
CA TYR A 139 -5.27 -5.96 -5.26
C TYR A 139 -5.49 -7.47 -5.30
N GLU A 140 -6.70 -7.90 -5.60
CA GLU A 140 -7.03 -9.33 -5.70
C GLU A 140 -6.28 -10.01 -6.84
N LYS A 141 -6.10 -9.30 -7.96
CA LYS A 141 -5.35 -9.81 -9.12
C LYS A 141 -3.90 -10.11 -8.79
N TYR A 142 -3.23 -9.21 -8.07
CA TYR A 142 -1.79 -9.33 -7.82
C TYR A 142 -1.44 -10.06 -6.53
N ALA A 143 -2.39 -10.23 -5.62
CA ALA A 143 -2.12 -10.86 -4.34
C ALA A 143 -1.77 -12.35 -4.48
N ASP A 144 -0.71 -12.76 -3.82
CA ASP A 144 -0.44 -14.20 -3.61
C ASP A 144 -1.21 -14.69 -2.38
N ILE A 145 -1.34 -13.82 -1.38
CA ILE A 145 -2.04 -14.09 -0.13
C ILE A 145 -2.91 -12.89 0.20
N THR A 146 -4.16 -13.13 0.62
CA THR A 146 -5.05 -12.08 1.12
C THR A 146 -5.32 -12.31 2.59
N ILE A 147 -5.08 -11.26 3.39
CA ILE A 147 -5.35 -11.28 4.82
C ILE A 147 -6.46 -10.27 5.10
N CYS A 148 -7.59 -10.76 5.63
CA CYS A 148 -8.69 -9.89 6.04
C CYS A 148 -8.41 -9.35 7.43
N LEU A 149 -8.32 -8.03 7.55
CA LEU A 149 -8.11 -7.38 8.82
C LEU A 149 -9.46 -7.07 9.44
N LEU A 150 -9.70 -7.63 10.62
CA LEU A 150 -10.88 -7.34 11.41
C LEU A 150 -10.49 -6.28 12.43
N TYR A 151 -10.87 -5.03 12.14
CA TYR A 151 -10.66 -3.95 13.09
C TYR A 151 -11.88 -3.88 14.00
N THR A 152 -11.69 -4.28 15.25
CA THR A 152 -12.62 -3.93 16.31
C THR A 152 -11.97 -2.80 17.09
N SER A 153 -12.69 -1.70 17.30
CA SER A 153 -12.22 -0.66 18.21
C SER A 153 -12.08 -1.28 19.58
N PRO A 154 -10.88 -1.33 20.19
CA PRO A 154 -10.72 -1.92 21.50
C PRO A 154 -11.52 -1.10 22.51
N SER A 155 -12.24 -1.79 23.41
CA SER A 155 -12.89 -1.13 24.53
C SER A 155 -11.83 -0.52 25.46
N PRO A 156 -12.17 0.46 26.30
CA PRO A 156 -11.20 1.00 27.27
C PRO A 156 -10.55 -0.09 28.13
N ARG A 157 -11.29 -1.14 28.43
CA ARG A 157 -10.80 -2.30 29.20
C ARG A 157 -9.72 -3.07 28.41
N ASP A 158 -9.93 -3.26 27.11
CA ASP A 158 -8.97 -3.97 26.27
C ASP A 158 -7.70 -3.16 26.07
N ARG A 159 -7.82 -1.83 25.97
CA ARG A 159 -6.65 -0.94 25.87
C ARG A 159 -5.80 -0.99 27.13
N GLN A 160 -6.38 -1.17 28.29
CA GLN A 160 -5.62 -1.32 29.53
C GLN A 160 -4.88 -2.65 29.61
N LYS A 161 -5.38 -3.69 28.94
CA LYS A 161 -4.77 -5.02 28.92
C LYS A 161 -3.67 -5.17 27.86
N SER A 162 -3.66 -4.32 26.84
CA SER A 162 -2.77 -4.46 25.70
C SER A 162 -1.42 -3.76 25.87
N ARG A 163 -0.89 -3.72 27.07
CA ARG A 163 0.45 -3.21 27.34
C ARG A 163 1.49 -4.29 27.21
#